data_edb2b220c34390549b3c838327b67ddb
#
_entry.id   edb2b220c34390549b3c838327b67ddb
#
_cell.length_a   1.000
_cell.length_b   1.000
_cell.length_c   1.000
_cell.angle_alpha   90.00
_cell.angle_beta   90.00
_cell.angle_gamma   90.00
#
_symmetry.space_group_name_H-M   'P 1'
#
loop_
_entity.id
_entity.type
_entity.pdbx_description
1 polymer ?
#
loop_
_entity_poly.entity_id
_entity_poly.type
_entity_poly.pdbx_seq_one_letter_code
_entity_poly.pdbx_strand_id
1 'polypeptide(L)'
;QQAGISNLVALRGDLPSGIGGTTQLVHANELVALIREKTGDHFDINVAAYPEIHPEAESYSKDIYWLGEKFKAGANRAITQYFYNPDAYFQFVENCQKAGIDKPIVPGIMPLTNFQNLLRFSENCGAEIPRWIKKQLEAYGDDTASIVAFGEQVVTEMCERLLAAGAPGLHFYTLNQAEPNLKIWDNLGLSHEEQIRF
;
A
#
# COMPACT_ATOMS: atom_id res chain seq x y z
N GLN A 1 -18.69 15.13 1.07
CA GLN A 1 -20.01 15.01 0.41
C GLN A 1 -20.28 16.20 -0.49
N GLN A 2 -20.32 17.43 0.04
CA GLN A 2 -20.64 18.63 -0.75
C GLN A 2 -19.69 18.90 -1.92
N ALA A 3 -18.42 18.45 -1.81
CA ALA A 3 -17.41 18.55 -2.87
C ALA A 3 -17.48 17.42 -3.91
N GLY A 4 -18.48 16.55 -3.88
CA GLY A 4 -18.63 15.41 -4.81
C GLY A 4 -17.66 14.25 -4.56
N ILE A 5 -16.91 14.25 -3.45
CA ILE A 5 -15.98 13.15 -3.11
C ILE A 5 -16.77 11.96 -2.60
N SER A 6 -16.47 10.77 -3.11
CA SER A 6 -17.09 9.50 -2.75
C SER A 6 -16.09 8.46 -2.23
N ASN A 7 -14.79 8.67 -2.41
CA ASN A 7 -13.73 7.74 -2.00
C ASN A 7 -12.80 8.38 -0.97
N LEU A 8 -12.47 7.63 0.09
CA LEU A 8 -11.59 8.07 1.15
C LEU A 8 -10.53 7.01 1.46
N VAL A 9 -9.35 7.47 1.90
CA VAL A 9 -8.37 6.62 2.60
C VAL A 9 -8.35 7.06 4.06
N ALA A 10 -8.82 6.20 4.96
CA ALA A 10 -8.88 6.47 6.40
C ALA A 10 -7.61 5.93 7.08
N LEU A 11 -6.74 6.83 7.51
CA LEU A 11 -5.47 6.53 8.18
C LEU A 11 -5.42 7.21 9.55
N ARG A 12 -4.68 6.60 10.47
CA ARG A 12 -4.39 7.21 11.78
C ARG A 12 -3.46 8.43 11.64
N GLY A 13 -2.50 8.36 10.75
CA GLY A 13 -1.35 9.27 10.69
C GLY A 13 -0.30 8.97 11.76
N ASP A 14 0.90 9.51 11.57
CA ASP A 14 1.98 9.35 12.54
C ASP A 14 1.80 10.31 13.72
N LEU A 15 2.21 9.87 14.90
CA LEU A 15 2.20 10.75 16.07
C LEU A 15 3.30 11.81 15.92
N PRO A 16 2.97 13.13 16.10
CA PRO A 16 3.99 14.17 16.01
C PRO A 16 5.08 13.93 17.06
N SER A 17 6.33 13.88 16.66
CA SER A 17 7.46 13.82 17.57
C SER A 17 7.50 15.09 18.42
N GLY A 18 7.31 14.95 19.74
CA GLY A 18 7.50 16.03 20.73
C GLY A 18 6.25 16.78 21.17
N ILE A 19 5.05 16.45 20.73
CA ILE A 19 3.82 17.06 21.24
C ILE A 19 2.97 15.96 21.89
N GLY A 20 2.93 15.95 23.23
CA GLY A 20 2.01 15.16 24.02
C GLY A 20 0.57 15.66 23.88
N GLY A 21 -0.02 15.49 22.70
CA GLY A 21 -1.41 15.82 22.44
C GLY A 21 -2.23 14.55 22.38
N THR A 22 -3.24 14.40 23.23
CA THR A 22 -4.25 13.38 23.13
C THR A 22 -5.09 13.63 21.87
N THR A 23 -4.81 12.92 20.80
CA THR A 23 -5.75 12.84 19.67
C THR A 23 -6.98 12.05 20.14
N GLN A 24 -8.18 12.58 19.90
CA GLN A 24 -9.43 11.94 20.29
C GLN A 24 -9.66 10.58 19.60
N LEU A 25 -9.01 10.32 18.46
CA LEU A 25 -9.08 9.07 17.71
C LEU A 25 -7.69 8.46 17.62
N VAL A 26 -7.49 7.31 18.26
CA VAL A 26 -6.18 6.66 18.36
C VAL A 26 -5.95 5.65 17.25
N HIS A 27 -7.01 5.06 16.69
CA HIS A 27 -6.90 4.00 15.69
C HIS A 27 -7.79 4.22 14.46
N ALA A 28 -7.36 3.69 13.30
CA ALA A 28 -8.08 3.85 12.04
C ALA A 28 -9.49 3.23 12.04
N ASN A 29 -9.74 2.15 12.78
CA ASN A 29 -11.06 1.56 12.92
C ASN A 29 -12.06 2.51 13.62
N GLU A 30 -11.61 3.30 14.59
CA GLU A 30 -12.44 4.32 15.26
C GLU A 30 -12.81 5.44 14.28
N LEU A 31 -11.84 5.88 13.44
CA LEU A 31 -12.10 6.86 12.40
C LEU A 31 -13.11 6.33 11.37
N VAL A 32 -12.97 5.08 10.92
CA VAL A 32 -13.93 4.44 10.02
C VAL A 32 -15.32 4.40 10.62
N ALA A 33 -15.45 3.98 11.88
CA ALA A 33 -16.73 3.94 12.61
C ALA A 33 -17.37 5.34 12.69
N LEU A 34 -16.57 6.37 13.00
CA LEU A 34 -17.06 7.76 13.05
C LEU A 34 -17.53 8.24 11.67
N ILE A 35 -16.79 7.94 10.59
CA ILE A 35 -17.22 8.30 9.23
C ILE A 35 -18.55 7.62 8.91
N ARG A 36 -18.69 6.33 9.21
CA ARG A 36 -19.96 5.61 9.01
C ARG A 36 -21.12 6.18 9.83
N GLU A 37 -20.89 6.51 11.08
CA GLU A 37 -21.91 7.17 11.93
C GLU A 37 -22.41 8.49 11.33
N LYS A 38 -21.51 9.30 10.80
CA LYS A 38 -21.82 10.65 10.29
C LYS A 38 -22.34 10.67 8.86
N THR A 39 -21.99 9.68 8.04
CA THR A 39 -22.22 9.74 6.58
C THR A 39 -22.92 8.51 6.00
N GLY A 40 -23.21 7.49 6.82
CA GLY A 40 -23.73 6.21 6.35
C GLY A 40 -22.82 5.57 5.31
N ASP A 41 -23.39 5.09 4.23
CA ASP A 41 -22.69 4.38 3.15
C ASP A 41 -22.22 5.30 2.00
N HIS A 42 -22.23 6.63 2.22
CA HIS A 42 -21.85 7.58 1.16
C HIS A 42 -20.42 7.36 0.63
N PHE A 43 -19.46 7.05 1.51
CA PHE A 43 -18.07 6.90 1.12
C PHE A 43 -17.67 5.44 0.90
N ASP A 44 -16.91 5.18 -0.17
CA ASP A 44 -16.05 4.01 -0.28
C ASP A 44 -14.79 4.26 0.55
N ILE A 45 -14.59 3.48 1.63
CA ILE A 45 -13.54 3.71 2.60
C ILE A 45 -12.44 2.68 2.43
N ASN A 46 -11.23 3.15 2.11
CA ASN A 46 -10.02 2.36 2.06
C ASN A 46 -9.24 2.51 3.37
N VAL A 47 -8.58 1.45 3.82
CA VAL A 47 -7.74 1.43 5.02
C VAL A 47 -6.37 0.83 4.71
N ALA A 48 -5.36 1.15 5.54
CA ALA A 48 -4.03 0.57 5.37
C ALA A 48 -3.97 -0.88 5.83
N ALA A 49 -3.16 -1.69 5.11
CA ALA A 49 -2.77 -3.05 5.44
C ALA A 49 -1.25 -3.23 5.27
N TYR A 50 -0.66 -4.24 5.91
CA TYR A 50 0.79 -4.44 5.95
C TYR A 50 1.15 -5.89 5.65
N PRO A 51 1.58 -6.23 4.41
CA PRO A 51 1.97 -7.60 4.06
C PRO A 51 3.14 -8.14 4.89
N GLU A 52 4.05 -7.24 5.29
CA GLU A 52 5.28 -7.55 6.03
C GLU A 52 5.23 -7.13 7.50
N ILE A 53 4.03 -6.97 8.09
CA ILE A 53 3.73 -6.51 9.45
C ILE A 53 3.92 -5.00 9.67
N HIS A 54 2.97 -4.39 10.35
CA HIS A 54 3.09 -2.99 10.82
C HIS A 54 4.19 -2.85 11.87
N PRO A 55 5.07 -1.83 11.79
CA PRO A 55 6.17 -1.65 12.74
C PRO A 55 5.77 -1.62 14.22
N GLU A 56 4.58 -1.10 14.53
CA GLU A 56 4.05 -1.03 15.90
C GLU A 56 3.19 -2.26 16.29
N ALA A 57 3.00 -3.25 15.39
CA ALA A 57 2.18 -4.41 15.71
C ALA A 57 2.91 -5.36 16.67
N GLU A 58 2.20 -5.85 17.68
CA GLU A 58 2.74 -6.84 18.63
C GLU A 58 3.12 -8.17 17.96
N SER A 59 2.39 -8.53 16.91
CA SER A 59 2.61 -9.74 16.13
C SER A 59 1.86 -9.67 14.79
N TYR A 60 2.28 -10.52 13.83
CA TYR A 60 1.63 -10.64 12.54
C TYR A 60 0.14 -10.99 12.63
N SER A 61 -0.23 -11.89 13.55
CA SER A 61 -1.63 -12.26 13.79
C SER A 61 -2.46 -11.12 14.39
N LYS A 62 -1.85 -10.26 15.21
CA LYS A 62 -2.50 -9.07 15.76
C LYS A 62 -2.71 -8.02 14.69
N ASP A 63 -1.80 -7.85 13.76
CA ASP A 63 -1.95 -6.92 12.64
C ASP A 63 -3.14 -7.33 11.74
N ILE A 64 -3.23 -8.63 11.38
CA ILE A 64 -4.39 -9.17 10.66
C ILE A 64 -5.69 -9.00 11.46
N TYR A 65 -5.68 -9.24 12.77
CA TYR A 65 -6.83 -9.01 13.63
C TYR A 65 -7.32 -7.55 13.54
N TRP A 66 -6.42 -6.59 13.66
CA TRP A 66 -6.76 -5.17 13.57
C TRP A 66 -7.25 -4.76 12.17
N LEU A 67 -6.73 -5.38 11.11
CA LEU A 67 -7.30 -5.20 9.78
C LEU A 67 -8.76 -5.68 9.73
N GLY A 68 -9.05 -6.84 10.32
CA GLY A 68 -10.43 -7.33 10.46
C GLY A 68 -11.34 -6.36 11.21
N GLU A 69 -10.86 -5.74 12.29
CA GLU A 69 -11.61 -4.71 13.03
C GLU A 69 -11.89 -3.46 12.19
N LYS A 70 -10.97 -3.04 11.31
CA LYS A 70 -11.22 -1.94 10.35
C LYS A 70 -12.36 -2.29 9.38
N PHE A 71 -12.41 -3.53 8.89
CA PHE A 71 -13.50 -3.99 8.03
C PHE A 71 -14.82 -4.12 8.77
N LYS A 72 -14.84 -4.63 10.00
CA LYS A 72 -16.04 -4.66 10.85
C LYS A 72 -16.58 -3.25 11.15
N ALA A 73 -15.70 -2.27 11.28
CA ALA A 73 -16.07 -0.87 11.44
C ALA A 73 -16.68 -0.24 10.19
N GLY A 74 -16.60 -0.92 9.03
CA GLY A 74 -17.26 -0.50 7.80
C GLY A 74 -16.31 -0.11 6.65
N ALA A 75 -15.02 -0.43 6.70
CA ALA A 75 -14.14 -0.25 5.56
C ALA A 75 -14.55 -1.15 4.39
N ASN A 76 -14.39 -0.68 3.15
CA ASN A 76 -14.77 -1.39 1.95
C ASN A 76 -13.61 -2.23 1.40
N ARG A 77 -12.39 -1.71 1.43
CA ARG A 77 -11.18 -2.37 0.94
C ARG A 77 -9.94 -1.91 1.71
N ALA A 78 -8.85 -2.64 1.55
CA ALA A 78 -7.55 -2.25 2.06
C ALA A 78 -6.58 -1.93 0.92
N ILE A 79 -5.66 -1.00 1.19
CA ILE A 79 -4.49 -0.71 0.34
C ILE A 79 -3.27 -1.10 1.17
N THR A 80 -2.38 -1.93 0.60
CA THR A 80 -1.20 -2.34 1.35
C THR A 80 -0.11 -1.28 1.38
N GLN A 81 0.74 -1.31 2.41
CA GLN A 81 2.07 -0.71 2.31
C GLN A 81 2.78 -1.29 1.09
N TYR A 82 3.68 -0.52 0.47
CA TYR A 82 4.48 -1.05 -0.63
C TYR A 82 5.40 -2.18 -0.14
N PHE A 83 5.76 -3.06 -1.04
CA PHE A 83 6.64 -4.19 -0.83
C PHE A 83 7.37 -4.51 -2.14
N TYR A 84 8.45 -5.29 -2.08
CA TYR A 84 9.19 -5.75 -3.27
C TYR A 84 9.25 -7.28 -3.37
N ASN A 85 8.64 -7.98 -2.42
CA ASN A 85 8.46 -9.43 -2.45
C ASN A 85 6.98 -9.76 -2.65
N PRO A 86 6.53 -10.13 -3.87
CA PRO A 86 5.13 -10.46 -4.12
C PRO A 86 4.63 -11.68 -3.31
N ASP A 87 5.53 -12.58 -2.90
CA ASP A 87 5.15 -13.74 -2.09
C ASP A 87 4.68 -13.32 -0.68
N ALA A 88 5.21 -12.21 -0.14
CA ALA A 88 4.71 -11.63 1.11
C ALA A 88 3.25 -11.19 0.98
N TYR A 89 2.89 -10.56 -0.14
CA TYR A 89 1.50 -10.18 -0.42
C TYR A 89 0.59 -11.40 -0.56
N PHE A 90 0.99 -12.42 -1.31
CA PHE A 90 0.17 -13.62 -1.48
C PHE A 90 -0.08 -14.34 -0.16
N GLN A 91 0.97 -14.52 0.64
CA GLN A 91 0.87 -15.11 1.97
C GLN A 91 -0.03 -14.28 2.90
N PHE A 92 0.08 -12.94 2.82
CA PHE A 92 -0.76 -12.04 3.59
C PHE A 92 -2.23 -12.19 3.23
N VAL A 93 -2.58 -12.19 1.93
CA VAL A 93 -3.96 -12.38 1.46
C VAL A 93 -4.50 -13.73 1.91
N GLU A 94 -3.72 -14.81 1.78
CA GLU A 94 -4.11 -16.14 2.25
C GLU A 94 -4.39 -16.16 3.76
N ASN A 95 -3.54 -15.52 4.56
CA ASN A 95 -3.73 -15.43 6.00
C ASN A 95 -4.95 -14.58 6.38
N CYS A 96 -5.22 -13.51 5.64
CA CYS A 96 -6.45 -12.72 5.80
C CYS A 96 -7.70 -13.57 5.51
N GLN A 97 -7.70 -14.36 4.44
CA GLN A 97 -8.79 -15.28 4.11
C GLN A 97 -9.01 -16.33 5.20
N LYS A 98 -7.93 -16.94 5.72
CA LYS A 98 -7.99 -17.88 6.86
C LYS A 98 -8.57 -17.23 8.13
N ALA A 99 -8.36 -15.94 8.30
CA ALA A 99 -8.95 -15.14 9.40
C ALA A 99 -10.38 -14.66 9.13
N GLY A 100 -10.99 -15.06 8.00
CA GLY A 100 -12.36 -14.69 7.61
C GLY A 100 -12.48 -13.29 7.00
N ILE A 101 -11.38 -12.71 6.52
CA ILE A 101 -11.36 -11.44 5.79
C ILE A 101 -11.42 -11.74 4.29
N ASP A 102 -12.56 -11.44 3.68
CA ASP A 102 -12.88 -11.65 2.25
C ASP A 102 -12.94 -10.36 1.43
N LYS A 103 -12.62 -9.23 2.06
CA LYS A 103 -12.63 -7.91 1.43
C LYS A 103 -11.44 -7.73 0.49
N PRO A 104 -11.58 -6.91 -0.58
CA PRO A 104 -10.49 -6.64 -1.50
C PRO A 104 -9.27 -6.02 -0.80
N ILE A 105 -8.10 -6.57 -1.08
CA ILE A 105 -6.81 -6.06 -0.60
C ILE A 105 -6.00 -5.65 -1.82
N VAL A 106 -5.88 -4.35 -2.06
CA VAL A 106 -5.20 -3.78 -3.23
C VAL A 106 -3.71 -3.63 -2.91
N PRO A 107 -2.79 -4.22 -3.69
CA PRO A 107 -1.36 -4.06 -3.47
C PRO A 107 -0.91 -2.62 -3.72
N GLY A 108 -0.14 -2.09 -2.78
CA GLY A 108 0.53 -0.81 -2.89
C GLY A 108 1.84 -0.94 -3.65
N ILE A 109 2.02 -0.15 -4.69
CA ILE A 109 3.16 -0.18 -5.61
C ILE A 109 3.96 1.11 -5.48
N MET A 110 5.23 1.02 -5.20
CA MET A 110 6.13 2.18 -5.18
C MET A 110 7.25 2.00 -6.20
N PRO A 111 7.35 2.88 -7.22
CA PRO A 111 8.46 2.86 -8.16
C PRO A 111 9.81 3.03 -7.44
N LEU A 112 10.82 2.30 -7.90
CA LEU A 112 12.17 2.36 -7.39
C LEU A 112 13.00 3.29 -8.29
N THR A 113 13.26 4.50 -7.83
CA THR A 113 13.96 5.53 -8.61
C THR A 113 15.20 6.08 -7.93
N ASN A 114 15.33 5.86 -6.61
CA ASN A 114 16.46 6.35 -5.83
C ASN A 114 16.72 5.41 -4.64
N PHE A 115 17.91 4.84 -4.59
CA PHE A 115 18.27 3.84 -3.58
C PHE A 115 18.33 4.42 -2.15
N GLN A 116 18.89 5.60 -1.96
CA GLN A 116 19.00 6.19 -0.63
C GLN A 116 17.64 6.58 -0.04
N ASN A 117 16.75 7.11 -0.88
CA ASN A 117 15.38 7.39 -0.48
C ASN A 117 14.62 6.10 -0.14
N LEU A 118 14.80 5.05 -0.93
CA LEU A 118 14.21 3.74 -0.69
C LEU A 118 14.63 3.19 0.68
N LEU A 119 15.93 3.19 0.99
CA LEU A 119 16.44 2.74 2.29
C LEU A 119 15.76 3.48 3.45
N ARG A 120 15.76 4.82 3.38
CA ARG A 120 15.15 5.66 4.42
C ARG A 120 13.66 5.41 4.60
N PHE A 121 12.91 5.30 3.51
CA PHE A 121 11.46 5.01 3.59
C PHE A 121 11.20 3.62 4.16
N SER A 122 11.95 2.62 3.71
CA SER A 122 11.78 1.23 4.17
C SER A 122 12.12 1.07 5.66
N GLU A 123 13.14 1.74 6.16
CA GLU A 123 13.45 1.78 7.60
C GLU A 123 12.29 2.37 8.42
N ASN A 124 11.64 3.42 7.92
CA ASN A 124 10.55 4.08 8.64
C ASN A 124 9.24 3.27 8.63
N CYS A 125 8.91 2.63 7.51
CA CYS A 125 7.62 1.94 7.36
C CYS A 125 7.71 0.41 7.54
N GLY A 126 8.90 -0.14 7.77
CA GLY A 126 9.12 -1.57 7.96
C GLY A 126 9.01 -2.42 6.69
N ALA A 127 9.02 -1.80 5.49
CA ALA A 127 9.01 -2.53 4.24
C ALA A 127 10.38 -3.18 3.97
N GLU A 128 10.38 -4.47 3.67
CA GLU A 128 11.62 -5.20 3.38
C GLU A 128 12.10 -4.92 1.96
N ILE A 129 13.41 -4.65 1.81
CA ILE A 129 14.07 -4.62 0.52
C ILE A 129 14.78 -5.97 0.34
N PRO A 130 14.33 -6.84 -0.57
CA PRO A 130 14.97 -8.12 -0.81
C PRO A 130 16.48 -7.99 -1.07
N ARG A 131 17.26 -8.89 -0.47
CA ARG A 131 18.73 -8.81 -0.50
C ARG A 131 19.30 -8.70 -1.93
N TRP A 132 18.69 -9.38 -2.90
CA TRP A 132 19.15 -9.34 -4.28
C TRP A 132 18.93 -7.96 -4.92
N ILE A 133 17.81 -7.28 -4.64
CA ILE A 133 17.55 -5.91 -5.09
C ILE A 133 18.59 -4.97 -4.46
N LYS A 134 18.78 -5.07 -3.15
CA LYS A 134 19.74 -4.24 -2.42
C LYS A 134 21.15 -4.38 -3.00
N LYS A 135 21.59 -5.62 -3.25
CA LYS A 135 22.92 -5.88 -3.83
C LYS A 135 23.07 -5.32 -5.24
N GLN A 136 22.03 -5.39 -6.06
CA GLN A 136 22.06 -4.83 -7.40
C GLN A 136 22.13 -3.30 -7.37
N LEU A 137 21.36 -2.66 -6.51
CA LEU A 137 21.37 -1.21 -6.33
C LEU A 137 22.72 -0.71 -5.76
N GLU A 138 23.31 -1.44 -4.81
CA GLU A 138 24.66 -1.17 -4.30
C GLU A 138 25.73 -1.23 -5.43
N ALA A 139 25.58 -2.16 -6.36
CA ALA A 139 26.52 -2.32 -7.47
C ALA A 139 26.44 -1.18 -8.51
N TYR A 140 25.28 -0.53 -8.66
CA TYR A 140 25.14 0.62 -9.54
C TYR A 140 25.73 1.91 -8.94
N GLY A 141 25.91 1.98 -7.61
CA GLY A 141 26.44 3.17 -6.94
C GLY A 141 25.62 4.42 -7.24
N ASP A 142 26.24 5.40 -7.87
CA ASP A 142 25.63 6.69 -8.23
C ASP A 142 25.02 6.71 -9.65
N ASP A 143 25.01 5.60 -10.36
CA ASP A 143 24.43 5.50 -11.70
C ASP A 143 22.89 5.49 -11.62
N THR A 144 22.31 6.70 -11.56
CA THR A 144 20.88 6.91 -11.46
C THR A 144 20.12 6.29 -12.65
N ALA A 145 20.70 6.29 -13.86
CA ALA A 145 20.02 5.75 -15.04
C ALA A 145 19.84 4.23 -14.91
N SER A 146 20.88 3.52 -14.47
CA SER A 146 20.82 2.07 -14.21
C SER A 146 19.88 1.75 -13.05
N ILE A 147 19.86 2.55 -11.98
CA ILE A 147 18.92 2.39 -10.85
C ILE A 147 17.48 2.50 -11.32
N VAL A 148 17.15 3.52 -12.10
CA VAL A 148 15.78 3.75 -12.62
C VAL A 148 15.35 2.62 -13.55
N ALA A 149 16.21 2.22 -14.51
CA ALA A 149 15.88 1.15 -15.46
C ALA A 149 15.68 -0.20 -14.75
N PHE A 150 16.52 -0.53 -13.78
CA PHE A 150 16.37 -1.73 -12.97
C PHE A 150 15.09 -1.69 -12.11
N GLY A 151 14.81 -0.54 -11.49
CA GLY A 151 13.60 -0.35 -10.69
C GLY A 151 12.33 -0.48 -11.52
N GLU A 152 12.29 0.08 -12.73
CA GLU A 152 11.20 -0.06 -13.68
C GLU A 152 10.96 -1.54 -14.02
N GLN A 153 12.00 -2.29 -14.37
CA GLN A 153 11.90 -3.72 -14.66
C GLN A 153 11.36 -4.51 -13.48
N VAL A 154 11.98 -4.39 -12.31
CA VAL A 154 11.60 -5.15 -11.10
C VAL A 154 10.16 -4.90 -10.70
N VAL A 155 9.73 -3.64 -10.72
CA VAL A 155 8.37 -3.27 -10.30
C VAL A 155 7.35 -3.69 -11.35
N THR A 156 7.67 -3.61 -12.65
CA THR A 156 6.80 -4.11 -13.72
C THR A 156 6.57 -5.62 -13.58
N GLU A 157 7.64 -6.42 -13.47
CA GLU A 157 7.56 -7.88 -13.30
C GLU A 157 6.76 -8.27 -12.04
N MET A 158 6.95 -7.52 -10.96
CA MET A 158 6.16 -7.70 -9.73
C MET A 158 4.67 -7.44 -9.98
N CYS A 159 4.32 -6.34 -10.65
CA CYS A 159 2.93 -5.99 -10.98
C CYS A 159 2.28 -7.05 -11.88
N GLU A 160 3.00 -7.56 -12.88
CA GLU A 160 2.53 -8.65 -13.74
C GLU A 160 2.17 -9.91 -12.93
N ARG A 161 3.06 -10.30 -11.98
CA ARG A 161 2.81 -11.44 -11.09
C ARG A 161 1.58 -11.22 -10.20
N LEU A 162 1.42 -10.02 -9.66
CA LEU A 162 0.28 -9.65 -8.82
C LEU A 162 -1.04 -9.74 -9.59
N LEU A 163 -1.09 -9.16 -10.78
CA LEU A 163 -2.28 -9.19 -11.64
C LEU A 163 -2.60 -10.60 -12.13
N ALA A 164 -1.60 -11.37 -12.56
CA ALA A 164 -1.78 -12.76 -12.98
C ALA A 164 -2.30 -13.66 -11.85
N ALA A 165 -1.96 -13.35 -10.59
CA ALA A 165 -2.48 -14.05 -9.41
C ALA A 165 -3.85 -13.54 -8.93
N GLY A 166 -4.48 -12.61 -9.64
CA GLY A 166 -5.83 -12.12 -9.34
C GLY A 166 -5.89 -10.99 -8.33
N ALA A 167 -4.84 -10.18 -8.18
CA ALA A 167 -4.93 -8.94 -7.41
C ALA A 167 -6.05 -8.05 -7.97
N PRO A 168 -6.88 -7.41 -7.09
CA PRO A 168 -8.07 -6.67 -7.53
C PRO A 168 -7.76 -5.36 -8.27
N GLY A 169 -6.51 -4.98 -8.35
CA GLY A 169 -5.98 -3.77 -8.99
C GLY A 169 -4.64 -3.40 -8.39
N LEU A 170 -4.08 -2.26 -8.77
CA LEU A 170 -2.82 -1.73 -8.28
C LEU A 170 -3.02 -0.31 -7.75
N HIS A 171 -2.41 0.00 -6.59
CA HIS A 171 -2.40 1.35 -6.02
C HIS A 171 -0.98 1.92 -6.07
N PHE A 172 -0.75 2.97 -6.85
CA PHE A 172 0.58 3.56 -7.03
C PHE A 172 0.86 4.66 -6.01
N TYR A 173 1.95 4.51 -5.26
CA TYR A 173 2.55 5.57 -4.45
C TYR A 173 3.45 6.43 -5.33
N THR A 174 2.91 7.50 -5.88
CA THR A 174 3.59 8.30 -6.91
C THR A 174 4.63 9.25 -6.34
N LEU A 175 4.57 9.58 -5.06
CA LEU A 175 5.42 10.61 -4.42
C LEU A 175 5.46 11.91 -5.22
N ASN A 176 4.34 12.27 -5.85
CA ASN A 176 4.18 13.42 -6.73
C ASN A 176 5.08 13.39 -7.99
N GLN A 177 5.47 12.20 -8.45
CA GLN A 177 6.24 11.96 -9.67
C GLN A 177 5.42 11.08 -10.62
N ALA A 178 5.02 11.62 -11.77
CA ALA A 178 4.18 10.89 -12.71
C ALA A 178 4.98 9.88 -13.54
N GLU A 179 6.13 10.31 -14.09
CA GLU A 179 6.88 9.57 -15.12
C GLU A 179 7.22 8.12 -14.74
N PRO A 180 7.79 7.79 -13.56
CA PRO A 180 8.10 6.40 -13.23
C PRO A 180 6.86 5.50 -13.17
N ASN A 181 5.73 6.06 -12.74
CA ASN A 181 4.48 5.31 -12.64
C ASN A 181 3.87 5.07 -14.02
N LEU A 182 3.91 6.07 -14.90
CA LEU A 182 3.41 5.96 -16.28
C LEU A 182 4.19 4.94 -17.09
N LYS A 183 5.51 4.85 -16.91
CA LYS A 183 6.33 3.82 -17.56
C LYS A 183 5.93 2.40 -17.17
N ILE A 184 5.74 2.16 -15.87
CA ILE A 184 5.25 0.86 -15.37
C ILE A 184 3.85 0.58 -15.94
N TRP A 185 2.97 1.58 -15.97
CA TRP A 185 1.63 1.48 -16.53
C TRP A 185 1.66 1.09 -18.02
N ASP A 186 2.49 1.74 -18.81
CA ASP A 186 2.66 1.46 -20.23
C ASP A 186 3.23 0.05 -20.47
N ASN A 187 4.23 -0.36 -19.68
CA ASN A 187 4.83 -1.69 -19.74
C ASN A 187 3.82 -2.80 -19.44
N LEU A 188 2.84 -2.53 -18.57
CA LEU A 188 1.75 -3.45 -18.24
C LEU A 188 0.65 -3.51 -19.31
N GLY A 189 0.75 -2.70 -20.37
CA GLY A 189 -0.25 -2.62 -21.43
C GLY A 189 -1.61 -2.06 -20.97
N LEU A 190 -1.62 -1.32 -19.86
CA LEU A 190 -2.83 -0.70 -19.34
C LEU A 190 -3.14 0.56 -20.13
N SER A 191 -4.03 0.48 -21.12
CA SER A 191 -4.40 1.62 -21.96
C SER A 191 -5.40 2.55 -21.27
N HIS A 192 -5.35 3.86 -21.60
CA HIS A 192 -6.28 4.87 -21.08
C HIS A 192 -7.75 4.61 -21.45
N GLU A 193 -8.02 3.83 -22.50
CA GLU A 193 -9.37 3.64 -23.04
C GLU A 193 -10.22 2.64 -22.24
N GLU A 194 -9.63 1.71 -21.51
CA GLU A 194 -10.36 0.68 -20.76
C GLU A 194 -10.72 1.06 -19.33
N GLN A 195 -10.22 2.18 -18.81
CA GLN A 195 -10.28 2.48 -17.37
C GLN A 195 -11.23 3.61 -16.94
N ILE A 196 -11.99 4.20 -17.85
CA ILE A 196 -13.07 5.13 -17.48
C ILE A 196 -14.39 4.35 -17.29
N ARG A 197 -14.35 3.26 -16.54
CA ARG A 197 -15.56 2.60 -16.01
C ARG A 197 -15.47 2.61 -14.48
N PHE A 198 -15.85 3.75 -13.93
CA PHE A 198 -16.17 3.92 -12.52
C PHE A 198 -17.63 3.52 -12.24
#